data_3943bfcfa75767981816db386e73fc65
#
_entry.id   3943bfcfa75767981816db386e73fc65
#
_cell.length_a   1.000
_cell.length_b   1.000
_cell.length_c   1.000
_cell.angle_alpha   90.00
_cell.angle_beta   90.00
_cell.angle_gamma   90.00
#
_symmetry.space_group_name_H-M   'P 1'
#
loop_
_entity.id
_entity.type
_entity.pdbx_description
1 polymer ?
#
loop_
_entity_poly.entity_id
_entity_poly.type
_entity_poly.pdbx_seq_one_letter_code
_entity_poly.pdbx_strand_id
1 'polypeptide(L)'
;MKIVKVKAERDYQVQIGINAVEKIKEISDSHNKVLLVAPNSLISKFKIKPRANLKVFGTADGENQKSLATLDRVWKKCASEGIKRSDAIIGLGGGATTDLAGFASATWMRGIDWYAMPTSLAGMVDASVGGKTGINASSGKNLIGAFHSPKQVFVDLKFLDRLPARDLSAGMAEVIKCGFISDYKILNLVQDDQIDYESVVYRSIKVKADVVSRDFKESKLREILNYGHTLGHAIEKESGYKLRHGEAVSIGMVFAAELSSELAGLNKDVVDLHRELLRNFSLPINYAGKKWPRLLTHLTQDKKVKGSRLRFIGIRKIGKPIWFEDVSTGQLAKVYERIAK
;
A
#
# COMPACT_ATOMS: atom_id res chain seq x y z
N MET A 1 20.30 -7.66 -7.76
CA MET A 1 18.96 -8.29 -7.59
C MET A 1 18.84 -8.88 -6.20
N LYS A 2 17.83 -8.46 -5.42
CA LYS A 2 17.53 -8.99 -4.08
C LYS A 2 16.21 -9.77 -4.13
N ILE A 3 16.07 -10.80 -3.29
CA ILE A 3 14.86 -11.65 -3.23
C ILE A 3 14.34 -11.67 -1.80
N VAL A 4 13.02 -11.47 -1.65
CA VAL A 4 12.30 -11.66 -0.39
C VAL A 4 11.25 -12.75 -0.59
N LYS A 5 11.27 -13.76 0.29
CA LYS A 5 10.26 -14.83 0.31
C LYS A 5 9.08 -14.40 1.20
N VAL A 6 7.86 -14.66 0.74
CA VAL A 6 6.63 -14.39 1.47
C VAL A 6 5.88 -15.69 1.63
N LYS A 7 5.64 -16.12 2.87
CA LYS A 7 4.75 -17.22 3.20
C LYS A 7 3.31 -16.69 3.25
N ALA A 8 2.43 -17.32 2.51
CA ALA A 8 1.06 -16.88 2.36
C ALA A 8 0.14 -18.10 2.11
N GLU A 9 -1.09 -17.89 1.71
CA GLU A 9 -1.97 -18.95 1.19
C GLU A 9 -1.26 -19.77 0.09
N ARG A 10 -0.51 -19.07 -0.74
CA ARG A 10 0.44 -19.60 -1.71
C ARG A 10 1.74 -18.83 -1.53
N ASP A 11 2.83 -19.54 -1.24
CA ASP A 11 4.15 -18.95 -1.08
C ASP A 11 4.64 -18.33 -2.39
N TYR A 12 5.25 -17.16 -2.31
CA TYR A 12 5.78 -16.45 -3.47
C TYR A 12 7.05 -15.68 -3.15
N GLN A 13 7.67 -15.11 -4.16
CA GLN A 13 8.86 -14.29 -4.05
C GLN A 13 8.62 -12.89 -4.57
N VAL A 14 9.28 -11.92 -3.94
CA VAL A 14 9.45 -10.56 -4.45
C VAL A 14 10.88 -10.43 -4.96
N GLN A 15 11.04 -10.18 -6.25
CA GLN A 15 12.34 -9.93 -6.89
C GLN A 15 12.53 -8.43 -7.10
N ILE A 16 13.65 -7.87 -6.61
CA ILE A 16 13.94 -6.44 -6.60
C ILE A 16 15.19 -6.19 -7.45
N GLY A 17 15.16 -5.13 -8.27
CA GLY A 17 16.26 -4.77 -9.17
C GLY A 17 16.22 -5.58 -10.47
N ILE A 18 15.00 -5.86 -10.98
CA ILE A 18 14.78 -6.50 -12.27
C ILE A 18 14.46 -5.44 -13.35
N ASN A 19 14.44 -5.87 -14.61
CA ASN A 19 13.88 -5.10 -15.71
C ASN A 19 12.46 -5.57 -16.02
N ALA A 20 11.47 -4.69 -15.78
CA ALA A 20 10.07 -5.05 -15.93
C ALA A 20 9.69 -5.43 -17.36
N VAL A 21 10.23 -4.74 -18.38
CA VAL A 21 9.90 -5.00 -19.79
C VAL A 21 10.39 -6.36 -20.22
N GLU A 22 11.62 -6.73 -19.85
CA GLU A 22 12.19 -8.05 -20.11
C GLU A 22 11.38 -9.14 -19.38
N LYS A 23 11.00 -8.87 -18.13
CA LYS A 23 10.22 -9.82 -17.33
C LYS A 23 8.81 -10.04 -17.89
N ILE A 24 8.14 -9.00 -18.41
CA ILE A 24 6.87 -9.16 -19.13
C ILE A 24 7.03 -10.11 -20.33
N LYS A 25 8.14 -9.96 -21.08
CA LYS A 25 8.44 -10.85 -22.21
C LYS A 25 8.61 -12.30 -21.75
N GLU A 26 9.47 -12.54 -20.74
CA GLU A 26 9.71 -13.89 -20.20
C GLU A 26 8.42 -14.55 -19.71
N ILE A 27 7.57 -13.83 -18.98
CA ILE A 27 6.28 -14.34 -18.49
C ILE A 27 5.38 -14.68 -19.68
N SER A 28 5.32 -13.79 -20.68
CA SER A 28 4.49 -14.04 -21.87
C SER A 28 4.95 -15.29 -22.64
N ASP A 29 6.26 -15.48 -22.75
CA ASP A 29 6.84 -16.62 -23.46
C ASP A 29 6.67 -17.95 -22.68
N SER A 30 6.41 -17.90 -21.37
CA SER A 30 6.15 -19.07 -20.52
C SER A 30 4.67 -19.46 -20.39
N HIS A 31 3.75 -18.72 -21.00
CA HIS A 31 2.31 -18.98 -21.00
C HIS A 31 1.74 -18.98 -22.42
N ASN A 32 0.63 -19.67 -22.64
CA ASN A 32 -0.07 -19.58 -23.93
C ASN A 32 -0.59 -18.17 -24.17
N LYS A 33 -1.16 -17.55 -23.14
CA LYS A 33 -1.64 -16.16 -23.17
C LYS A 33 -1.42 -15.48 -21.83
N VAL A 34 -1.11 -14.20 -21.89
CA VAL A 34 -1.03 -13.32 -20.73
C VAL A 34 -1.81 -12.04 -21.02
N LEU A 35 -2.65 -11.61 -20.08
CA LEU A 35 -3.29 -10.30 -20.13
C LEU A 35 -2.51 -9.32 -19.26
N LEU A 36 -1.88 -8.32 -19.88
CA LEU A 36 -1.31 -7.18 -19.18
C LEU A 36 -2.39 -6.14 -18.92
N VAL A 37 -2.61 -5.82 -17.64
CA VAL A 37 -3.47 -4.72 -17.17
C VAL A 37 -2.56 -3.59 -16.69
N ALA A 38 -2.63 -2.44 -17.33
CA ALA A 38 -1.77 -1.30 -17.03
C ALA A 38 -2.45 0.02 -17.39
N PRO A 39 -2.10 1.15 -16.72
CA PRO A 39 -2.51 2.48 -17.16
C PRO A 39 -2.05 2.79 -18.58
N ASN A 40 -2.91 3.46 -19.37
CA ASN A 40 -2.58 3.84 -20.74
C ASN A 40 -1.31 4.69 -20.83
N SER A 41 -1.07 5.54 -19.83
CA SER A 41 0.16 6.34 -19.70
C SER A 41 1.42 5.48 -19.67
N LEU A 42 1.41 4.37 -18.91
CA LEU A 42 2.54 3.44 -18.84
C LEU A 42 2.70 2.62 -20.12
N ILE A 43 1.60 2.12 -20.71
CA ILE A 43 1.63 1.38 -21.97
C ILE A 43 2.31 2.23 -23.05
N SER A 44 1.91 3.50 -23.20
CA SER A 44 2.49 4.42 -24.16
C SER A 44 3.95 4.75 -23.85
N LYS A 45 4.27 5.07 -22.58
CA LYS A 45 5.60 5.45 -22.12
C LYS A 45 6.65 4.36 -22.35
N PHE A 46 6.29 3.10 -22.07
CA PHE A 46 7.16 1.94 -22.25
C PHE A 46 6.99 1.25 -23.60
N LYS A 47 6.17 1.82 -24.50
CA LYS A 47 5.91 1.30 -25.84
C LYS A 47 5.54 -0.19 -25.85
N ILE A 48 4.71 -0.59 -24.85
CA ILE A 48 4.30 -1.99 -24.72
C ILE A 48 3.30 -2.31 -25.85
N LYS A 49 3.66 -3.26 -26.70
CA LYS A 49 2.82 -3.68 -27.83
C LYS A 49 2.24 -5.07 -27.60
N PRO A 50 0.98 -5.31 -27.99
CA PRO A 50 0.41 -6.67 -28.02
C PRO A 50 1.24 -7.61 -28.89
N ARG A 51 1.24 -8.90 -28.54
CA ARG A 51 1.83 -10.01 -29.29
C ARG A 51 0.85 -11.17 -29.32
N ALA A 52 1.21 -12.25 -30.00
CA ALA A 52 0.36 -13.45 -30.08
C ALA A 52 -0.03 -13.97 -28.69
N ASN A 53 0.95 -14.03 -27.76
CA ASN A 53 0.80 -14.49 -26.38
C ASN A 53 0.65 -13.36 -25.34
N LEU A 54 0.81 -12.08 -25.71
CA LEU A 54 0.64 -10.93 -24.81
C LEU A 54 -0.54 -10.05 -25.27
N LYS A 55 -1.62 -10.05 -24.50
CA LYS A 55 -2.77 -9.18 -24.67
C LYS A 55 -2.65 -7.99 -23.73
N VAL A 56 -3.13 -6.82 -24.15
CA VAL A 56 -2.98 -5.59 -23.38
C VAL A 56 -4.35 -4.98 -23.11
N PHE A 57 -4.59 -4.59 -21.87
CA PHE A 57 -5.76 -3.85 -21.44
C PHE A 57 -5.33 -2.56 -20.74
N GLY A 58 -5.67 -1.43 -21.35
CA GLY A 58 -5.38 -0.09 -20.83
C GLY A 58 -6.43 0.37 -19.83
N THR A 59 -5.98 0.86 -18.68
CA THR A 59 -6.83 1.50 -17.65
C THR A 59 -6.61 3.01 -17.60
N ALA A 60 -7.45 3.72 -16.86
CA ALA A 60 -7.17 5.08 -16.42
C ALA A 60 -6.04 5.08 -15.38
N ASP A 61 -5.41 6.25 -15.19
CA ASP A 61 -4.45 6.44 -14.10
C ASP A 61 -5.13 6.63 -12.75
N GLY A 62 -4.43 6.28 -11.68
CA GLY A 62 -4.83 6.53 -10.29
C GLY A 62 -5.95 5.64 -9.78
N GLU A 63 -6.56 6.05 -8.66
CA GLU A 63 -7.50 5.24 -7.88
C GLU A 63 -8.86 5.00 -8.60
N ASN A 64 -9.24 5.90 -9.51
CA ASN A 64 -10.51 5.80 -10.24
C ASN A 64 -10.66 4.51 -11.08
N GLN A 65 -9.55 3.85 -11.40
CA GLN A 65 -9.59 2.57 -12.10
C GLN A 65 -10.14 1.42 -11.22
N LYS A 66 -10.08 1.54 -9.87
CA LYS A 66 -10.56 0.50 -8.94
C LYS A 66 -12.09 0.51 -8.83
N SER A 67 -12.79 0.24 -9.90
CA SER A 67 -14.25 0.22 -9.98
C SER A 67 -14.78 -1.07 -10.57
N LEU A 68 -16.04 -1.41 -10.23
CA LEU A 68 -16.73 -2.56 -10.81
C LEU A 68 -16.82 -2.46 -12.34
N ALA A 69 -17.04 -1.25 -12.87
CA ALA A 69 -17.09 -1.03 -14.30
C ALA A 69 -15.76 -1.34 -15.01
N THR A 70 -14.64 -1.00 -14.40
CA THR A 70 -13.32 -1.34 -14.94
C THR A 70 -13.06 -2.84 -14.82
N LEU A 71 -13.41 -3.46 -13.70
CA LEU A 71 -13.27 -4.89 -13.47
C LEU A 71 -14.08 -5.70 -14.51
N ASP A 72 -15.33 -5.32 -14.78
CA ASP A 72 -16.18 -5.94 -15.82
C ASP A 72 -15.50 -5.86 -17.20
N ARG A 73 -14.90 -4.72 -17.53
CA ARG A 73 -14.17 -4.58 -18.79
C ARG A 73 -12.91 -5.49 -18.86
N VAL A 74 -12.22 -5.70 -17.73
CA VAL A 74 -11.10 -6.65 -17.66
C VAL A 74 -11.62 -8.08 -17.91
N TRP A 75 -12.72 -8.49 -17.29
CA TRP A 75 -13.32 -9.81 -17.52
C TRP A 75 -13.79 -9.99 -18.96
N LYS A 76 -14.44 -8.99 -19.55
CA LYS A 76 -14.82 -9.01 -20.98
C LYS A 76 -13.60 -9.16 -21.88
N LYS A 77 -12.50 -8.50 -21.54
CA LYS A 77 -11.23 -8.66 -22.26
C LYS A 77 -10.66 -10.07 -22.10
N CYS A 78 -10.69 -10.64 -20.89
CA CYS A 78 -10.29 -12.03 -20.67
C CYS A 78 -11.13 -12.99 -21.54
N ALA A 79 -12.45 -12.81 -21.60
CA ALA A 79 -13.35 -13.63 -22.41
C ALA A 79 -13.05 -13.51 -23.90
N SER A 80 -12.96 -12.28 -24.43
CA SER A 80 -12.72 -12.04 -25.86
C SER A 80 -11.37 -12.54 -26.35
N GLU A 81 -10.35 -12.53 -25.48
CA GLU A 81 -9.02 -13.06 -25.79
C GLU A 81 -8.89 -14.56 -25.48
N GLY A 82 -9.92 -15.17 -24.88
CA GLY A 82 -9.91 -16.58 -24.51
C GLY A 82 -8.85 -16.92 -23.49
N ILE A 83 -8.68 -16.09 -22.45
CA ILE A 83 -7.78 -16.33 -21.30
C ILE A 83 -8.31 -17.52 -20.51
N LYS A 84 -7.51 -18.57 -20.40
CA LYS A 84 -7.82 -19.84 -19.74
C LYS A 84 -7.27 -19.90 -18.33
N ARG A 85 -7.61 -20.97 -17.61
CA ARG A 85 -7.14 -21.20 -16.23
C ARG A 85 -5.62 -21.36 -16.10
N SER A 86 -4.98 -21.85 -17.14
CA SER A 86 -3.51 -22.01 -17.23
C SER A 86 -2.78 -20.76 -17.69
N ASP A 87 -3.51 -19.71 -18.03
CA ASP A 87 -2.97 -18.41 -18.42
C ASP A 87 -2.80 -17.49 -17.22
N ALA A 88 -2.32 -16.28 -17.43
CA ALA A 88 -2.04 -15.36 -16.34
C ALA A 88 -2.46 -13.92 -16.62
N ILE A 89 -2.57 -13.13 -15.56
CA ILE A 89 -2.71 -11.66 -15.62
C ILE A 89 -1.44 -11.02 -15.04
N ILE A 90 -0.93 -9.97 -15.69
CA ILE A 90 0.11 -9.09 -15.15
C ILE A 90 -0.54 -7.75 -14.79
N GLY A 91 -0.38 -7.31 -13.56
CA GLY A 91 -0.74 -5.95 -13.12
C GLY A 91 0.50 -5.06 -13.09
N LEU A 92 0.66 -4.18 -14.10
CA LEU A 92 1.75 -3.21 -14.17
C LEU A 92 1.23 -1.81 -13.83
N GLY A 93 1.59 -1.25 -12.69
CA GLY A 93 1.15 0.08 -12.27
C GLY A 93 1.30 0.33 -10.79
N GLY A 94 0.73 1.41 -10.28
CA GLY A 94 0.67 1.66 -8.83
C GLY A 94 -0.24 0.66 -8.10
N GLY A 95 -0.38 0.82 -6.77
CA GLY A 95 -1.21 -0.06 -5.93
C GLY A 95 -2.63 -0.26 -6.46
N ALA A 96 -3.26 0.78 -7.01
CA ALA A 96 -4.59 0.67 -7.59
C ALA A 96 -4.66 -0.33 -8.76
N THR A 97 -3.62 -0.37 -9.60
CA THR A 97 -3.55 -1.32 -10.73
C THR A 97 -3.28 -2.74 -10.26
N THR A 98 -2.36 -2.91 -9.30
CA THR A 98 -2.05 -4.25 -8.76
C THR A 98 -3.25 -4.84 -8.03
N ASP A 99 -3.99 -4.04 -7.25
CA ASP A 99 -5.21 -4.47 -6.58
C ASP A 99 -6.30 -4.90 -7.57
N LEU A 100 -6.55 -4.09 -8.62
CA LEU A 100 -7.52 -4.40 -9.66
C LEU A 100 -7.15 -5.67 -10.43
N ALA A 101 -5.90 -5.80 -10.86
CA ALA A 101 -5.41 -6.95 -11.62
C ALA A 101 -5.45 -8.24 -10.78
N GLY A 102 -5.03 -8.15 -9.52
CA GLY A 102 -5.10 -9.27 -8.57
C GLY A 102 -6.55 -9.70 -8.31
N PHE A 103 -7.49 -8.77 -8.16
CA PHE A 103 -8.89 -9.11 -7.94
C PHE A 103 -9.56 -9.65 -9.22
N ALA A 104 -9.22 -9.12 -10.38
CA ALA A 104 -9.65 -9.70 -11.65
C ALA A 104 -9.17 -11.15 -11.78
N SER A 105 -7.92 -11.43 -11.39
CA SER A 105 -7.35 -12.78 -11.41
C SER A 105 -8.01 -13.71 -10.40
N ALA A 106 -8.31 -13.22 -9.19
CA ALA A 106 -8.99 -13.98 -8.15
C ALA A 106 -10.38 -14.46 -8.56
N THR A 107 -11.07 -13.66 -9.38
CA THR A 107 -12.46 -13.87 -9.74
C THR A 107 -12.64 -14.48 -11.14
N TRP A 108 -11.67 -14.32 -12.04
CA TRP A 108 -11.70 -14.96 -13.35
C TRP A 108 -11.53 -16.47 -13.23
N MET A 109 -12.45 -17.26 -13.76
CA MET A 109 -12.46 -18.73 -13.71
C MET A 109 -12.23 -19.34 -12.31
N ARG A 110 -12.63 -18.64 -11.24
CA ARG A 110 -12.42 -18.97 -9.81
C ARG A 110 -10.96 -18.95 -9.36
N GLY A 111 -10.14 -18.16 -10.02
CA GLY A 111 -8.73 -17.94 -9.70
C GLY A 111 -7.78 -18.42 -10.78
N ILE A 112 -6.95 -17.52 -11.27
CA ILE A 112 -5.84 -17.79 -12.19
C ILE A 112 -4.55 -17.18 -11.64
N ASP A 113 -3.40 -17.59 -12.19
CA ASP A 113 -2.12 -17.00 -11.84
C ASP A 113 -2.06 -15.51 -12.18
N TRP A 114 -1.39 -14.75 -11.32
CA TRP A 114 -1.12 -13.35 -11.61
C TRP A 114 0.26 -12.90 -11.10
N TYR A 115 0.76 -11.84 -11.69
CA TYR A 115 2.04 -11.24 -11.37
C TYR A 115 1.83 -9.75 -11.07
N ALA A 116 2.42 -9.26 -9.97
CA ALA A 116 2.42 -7.86 -9.63
C ALA A 116 3.72 -7.19 -10.08
N MET A 117 3.59 -6.08 -10.79
CA MET A 117 4.70 -5.20 -11.19
C MET A 117 4.39 -3.77 -10.73
N PRO A 118 4.65 -3.46 -9.45
CA PRO A 118 4.37 -2.14 -8.90
C PRO A 118 5.31 -1.09 -9.48
N THR A 119 4.77 0.07 -9.87
CA THR A 119 5.52 1.19 -10.46
C THR A 119 5.58 2.43 -9.57
N SER A 120 4.95 2.41 -8.39
CA SER A 120 5.05 3.46 -7.38
C SER A 120 5.71 2.91 -6.11
N LEU A 121 6.37 3.76 -5.33
CA LEU A 121 7.05 3.33 -4.11
C LEU A 121 6.07 2.68 -3.12
N ALA A 122 4.90 3.29 -2.86
CA ALA A 122 3.86 2.68 -2.02
C ALA A 122 3.36 1.34 -2.59
N GLY A 123 3.28 1.21 -3.92
CA GLY A 123 2.98 -0.07 -4.58
C GLY A 123 4.04 -1.13 -4.30
N MET A 124 5.33 -0.76 -4.36
CA MET A 124 6.47 -1.65 -4.14
C MET A 124 6.56 -2.15 -2.71
N VAL A 125 6.48 -1.24 -1.72
CA VAL A 125 6.73 -1.56 -0.31
C VAL A 125 5.49 -1.99 0.45
N ASP A 126 4.31 -1.72 -0.11
CA ASP A 126 3.03 -2.01 0.56
C ASP A 126 2.05 -2.79 -0.31
N ALA A 127 1.37 -2.19 -1.27
CA ALA A 127 0.17 -2.76 -1.91
C ALA A 127 0.42 -4.11 -2.60
N SER A 128 1.57 -4.33 -3.26
CA SER A 128 1.87 -5.58 -3.97
C SER A 128 2.23 -6.76 -3.07
N VAL A 129 2.40 -6.53 -1.75
CA VAL A 129 2.82 -7.57 -0.80
C VAL A 129 1.70 -7.89 0.17
N GLY A 130 1.31 -9.16 0.27
CA GLY A 130 0.32 -9.62 1.24
C GLY A 130 -1.02 -10.05 0.68
N GLY A 131 -1.15 -10.14 -0.64
CA GLY A 131 -2.27 -10.78 -1.34
C GLY A 131 -3.63 -10.10 -1.18
N LYS A 132 -3.71 -8.92 -0.57
CA LYS A 132 -4.94 -8.12 -0.57
C LYS A 132 -5.17 -7.58 -1.97
N THR A 133 -6.32 -7.89 -2.55
CA THR A 133 -6.72 -7.42 -3.88
C THR A 133 -8.15 -6.93 -3.83
N GLY A 134 -8.52 -5.94 -4.64
CA GLY A 134 -9.87 -5.43 -4.56
C GLY A 134 -10.16 -4.17 -5.37
N ILE A 135 -11.42 -3.77 -5.29
CA ILE A 135 -11.95 -2.56 -5.89
C ILE A 135 -12.72 -1.73 -4.86
N ASN A 136 -13.02 -0.51 -5.23
CA ASN A 136 -13.81 0.40 -4.41
C ASN A 136 -15.31 0.18 -4.64
N ALA A 137 -16.09 0.32 -3.57
CA ALA A 137 -17.54 0.42 -3.62
C ALA A 137 -17.96 1.90 -3.52
N SER A 138 -19.21 2.20 -3.83
CA SER A 138 -19.79 3.54 -3.64
C SER A 138 -19.75 4.00 -2.17
N SER A 139 -19.77 3.06 -1.24
CA SER A 139 -19.72 3.30 0.21
C SER A 139 -18.30 3.48 0.78
N GLY A 140 -17.25 3.13 0.03
CA GLY A 140 -15.87 3.28 0.50
C GLY A 140 -14.83 2.54 -0.31
N LYS A 141 -13.55 2.86 -0.03
CA LYS A 141 -12.41 2.20 -0.66
C LYS A 141 -12.21 0.78 -0.14
N ASN A 142 -11.74 -0.12 -1.03
CA ASN A 142 -11.27 -1.47 -0.71
C ASN A 142 -12.28 -2.39 0.00
N LEU A 143 -13.59 -2.12 -0.14
CA LEU A 143 -14.64 -2.92 0.51
C LEU A 143 -14.98 -4.21 -0.24
N ILE A 144 -14.64 -4.30 -1.52
CA ILE A 144 -14.89 -5.47 -2.36
C ILE A 144 -13.54 -6.03 -2.78
N GLY A 145 -13.23 -7.25 -2.35
CA GLY A 145 -11.94 -7.84 -2.65
C GLY A 145 -11.80 -9.29 -2.20
N ALA A 146 -10.62 -9.82 -2.43
CA ALA A 146 -10.22 -11.16 -2.04
C ALA A 146 -8.76 -11.17 -1.57
N PHE A 147 -8.43 -12.15 -0.74
CA PHE A 147 -7.04 -12.54 -0.55
C PHE A 147 -6.65 -13.47 -1.70
N HIS A 148 -5.74 -13.04 -2.54
CA HIS A 148 -5.24 -13.81 -3.68
C HIS A 148 -3.75 -13.52 -3.88
N SER A 149 -2.92 -14.45 -3.44
CA SER A 149 -1.46 -14.30 -3.50
C SER A 149 -0.99 -14.25 -4.95
N PRO A 150 -0.10 -13.29 -5.32
CA PRO A 150 0.52 -13.31 -6.64
C PRO A 150 1.41 -14.55 -6.79
N LYS A 151 1.61 -15.01 -8.01
CA LYS A 151 2.61 -16.04 -8.30
C LYS A 151 4.02 -15.49 -8.03
N GLN A 152 4.22 -14.20 -8.33
CA GLN A 152 5.46 -13.49 -8.07
C GLN A 152 5.23 -11.97 -8.13
N VAL A 153 6.08 -11.23 -7.42
CA VAL A 153 6.15 -9.76 -7.48
C VAL A 153 7.49 -9.35 -8.07
N PHE A 154 7.48 -8.43 -9.02
CA PHE A 154 8.66 -7.94 -9.71
C PHE A 154 8.79 -6.43 -9.53
N VAL A 155 9.87 -5.99 -8.87
CA VAL A 155 10.15 -4.59 -8.56
C VAL A 155 11.29 -4.09 -9.44
N ASP A 156 10.95 -3.20 -10.38
CA ASP A 156 11.91 -2.44 -11.17
C ASP A 156 12.07 -1.05 -10.57
N LEU A 157 13.22 -0.78 -9.97
CA LEU A 157 13.48 0.49 -9.29
C LEU A 157 13.56 1.69 -10.26
N LYS A 158 13.81 1.46 -11.57
CA LYS A 158 13.82 2.52 -12.58
C LYS A 158 12.49 3.25 -12.71
N PHE A 159 11.38 2.66 -12.22
CA PHE A 159 10.11 3.36 -12.18
C PHE A 159 10.14 4.55 -11.22
N LEU A 160 10.95 4.50 -10.16
CA LEU A 160 11.07 5.59 -9.17
C LEU A 160 11.69 6.84 -9.77
N ASP A 161 12.64 6.71 -10.71
CA ASP A 161 13.30 7.83 -11.39
C ASP A 161 12.33 8.74 -12.15
N ARG A 162 11.16 8.21 -12.47
CA ARG A 162 10.13 8.88 -13.28
C ARG A 162 8.81 9.08 -12.55
N LEU A 163 8.78 8.73 -11.26
CA LEU A 163 7.61 8.93 -10.42
C LEU A 163 7.50 10.41 -10.05
N PRO A 164 6.31 11.04 -10.12
CA PRO A 164 6.13 12.40 -9.63
C PRO A 164 6.61 12.54 -8.17
N ALA A 165 7.31 13.63 -7.86
CA ALA A 165 7.90 13.84 -6.53
C ALA A 165 6.87 13.68 -5.40
N ARG A 166 5.64 14.17 -5.57
CA ARG A 166 4.56 14.01 -4.59
C ARG A 166 4.17 12.54 -4.36
N ASP A 167 4.20 11.71 -5.40
CA ASP A 167 3.86 10.29 -5.29
C ASP A 167 5.04 9.49 -4.68
N LEU A 168 6.28 9.91 -4.95
CA LEU A 168 7.47 9.36 -4.29
C LEU A 168 7.45 9.68 -2.80
N SER A 169 7.23 10.95 -2.43
CA SER A 169 7.07 11.39 -1.03
C SER A 169 5.97 10.63 -0.31
N ALA A 170 4.79 10.48 -0.93
CA ALA A 170 3.71 9.70 -0.36
C ALA A 170 4.11 8.24 -0.08
N GLY A 171 4.92 7.62 -0.97
CA GLY A 171 5.47 6.29 -0.75
C GLY A 171 6.47 6.23 0.41
N MET A 172 7.22 7.30 0.66
CA MET A 172 8.16 7.38 1.78
C MET A 172 7.47 7.32 3.14
N ALA A 173 6.21 7.71 3.26
CA ALA A 173 5.45 7.54 4.50
C ALA A 173 5.36 6.05 4.89
N GLU A 174 5.13 5.15 3.92
CA GLU A 174 5.08 3.69 4.16
C GLU A 174 6.45 3.12 4.52
N VAL A 175 7.50 3.62 3.90
CA VAL A 175 8.89 3.27 4.23
C VAL A 175 9.23 3.66 5.67
N ILE A 176 8.99 4.91 6.04
CA ILE A 176 9.23 5.45 7.38
C ILE A 176 8.41 4.69 8.42
N LYS A 177 7.16 4.36 8.12
CA LYS A 177 6.32 3.50 8.95
C LYS A 177 7.00 2.17 9.27
N CYS A 178 7.54 1.47 8.27
CA CYS A 178 8.25 0.21 8.46
C CYS A 178 9.47 0.38 9.38
N GLY A 179 10.14 1.52 9.31
CA GLY A 179 11.23 1.88 10.21
C GLY A 179 10.79 1.95 11.67
N PHE A 180 9.74 2.70 11.96
CA PHE A 180 9.25 2.88 13.33
C PHE A 180 8.63 1.62 13.94
N ILE A 181 7.91 0.83 13.17
CA ILE A 181 7.25 -0.37 13.71
C ILE A 181 8.16 -1.59 13.84
N SER A 182 9.29 -1.66 13.10
CA SER A 182 10.07 -2.91 13.04
C SER A 182 11.56 -2.72 12.78
N ASP A 183 11.99 -2.10 11.69
CA ASP A 183 13.39 -2.07 11.26
C ASP A 183 13.99 -0.65 11.30
N TYR A 184 14.54 -0.28 12.46
CA TYR A 184 15.13 1.06 12.68
C TYR A 184 16.23 1.44 11.66
N LYS A 185 16.88 0.46 11.01
CA LYS A 185 17.90 0.75 9.99
C LYS A 185 17.32 1.48 8.79
N ILE A 186 16.01 1.33 8.55
CA ILE A 186 15.31 2.12 7.53
C ILE A 186 15.37 3.60 7.88
N LEU A 187 15.17 3.96 9.17
CA LEU A 187 15.20 5.35 9.63
C LEU A 187 16.57 5.99 9.42
N ASN A 188 17.66 5.23 9.56
CA ASN A 188 19.01 5.71 9.26
C ASN A 188 19.20 5.93 7.75
N LEU A 189 18.79 4.95 6.93
CA LEU A 189 18.95 5.02 5.47
C LEU A 189 18.16 6.19 4.83
N VAL A 190 17.05 6.60 5.42
CA VAL A 190 16.25 7.72 4.87
C VAL A 190 16.74 9.10 5.33
N GLN A 191 17.75 9.15 6.21
CA GLN A 191 18.44 10.37 6.62
C GLN A 191 19.70 10.67 5.78
N ASP A 192 20.14 9.71 4.97
CA ASP A 192 21.30 9.91 4.11
C ASP A 192 20.94 10.89 2.97
N ASP A 193 21.89 11.76 2.62
CA ASP A 193 21.73 12.73 1.52
C ASP A 193 21.45 12.04 0.18
N GLN A 194 21.99 10.85 -0.01
CA GLN A 194 21.74 9.99 -1.17
C GLN A 194 21.07 8.70 -0.71
N ILE A 195 19.75 8.61 -0.93
CA ILE A 195 18.96 7.47 -0.50
C ILE A 195 19.26 6.25 -1.39
N ASP A 196 19.72 5.17 -0.78
CA ASP A 196 19.78 3.85 -1.41
C ASP A 196 18.36 3.22 -1.48
N TYR A 197 17.61 3.55 -2.54
CA TYR A 197 16.26 3.02 -2.74
C TYR A 197 16.23 1.49 -2.82
N GLU A 198 17.28 0.81 -3.28
CA GLU A 198 17.27 -0.67 -3.31
C GLU A 198 17.27 -1.23 -1.89
N SER A 199 18.08 -0.68 -1.00
CA SER A 199 18.14 -1.11 0.41
C SER A 199 16.87 -0.73 1.17
N VAL A 200 16.35 0.48 0.95
CA VAL A 200 15.12 0.98 1.58
C VAL A 200 13.92 0.13 1.18
N VAL A 201 13.74 -0.12 -0.12
CA VAL A 201 12.65 -0.95 -0.66
C VAL A 201 12.77 -2.39 -0.17
N TYR A 202 13.97 -2.99 -0.25
CA TYR A 202 14.21 -4.34 0.23
C TYR A 202 13.85 -4.52 1.71
N ARG A 203 14.30 -3.60 2.58
CA ARG A 203 14.01 -3.67 4.02
C ARG A 203 12.52 -3.49 4.31
N SER A 204 11.87 -2.54 3.66
CA SER A 204 10.43 -2.31 3.83
C SER A 204 9.61 -3.52 3.39
N ILE A 205 9.92 -4.10 2.24
CA ILE A 205 9.29 -5.35 1.77
C ILE A 205 9.54 -6.48 2.75
N LYS A 206 10.75 -6.61 3.31
CA LYS A 206 11.08 -7.63 4.30
C LYS A 206 10.24 -7.48 5.57
N VAL A 207 10.10 -6.27 6.11
CA VAL A 207 9.23 -6.00 7.26
C VAL A 207 7.80 -6.46 6.97
N LYS A 208 7.26 -6.07 5.82
CA LYS A 208 5.90 -6.46 5.45
C LYS A 208 5.77 -7.96 5.23
N ALA A 209 6.71 -8.57 4.53
CA ALA A 209 6.74 -10.02 4.30
C ALA A 209 6.78 -10.83 5.59
N ASP A 210 7.61 -10.41 6.57
CA ASP A 210 7.72 -11.05 7.87
C ASP A 210 6.40 -10.98 8.66
N VAL A 211 5.70 -9.84 8.60
CA VAL A 211 4.39 -9.67 9.24
C VAL A 211 3.31 -10.50 8.55
N VAL A 212 3.22 -10.41 7.23
CA VAL A 212 2.24 -11.15 6.41
C VAL A 212 2.43 -12.65 6.56
N SER A 213 3.68 -13.13 6.57
CA SER A 213 3.99 -14.57 6.71
C SER A 213 3.56 -15.16 8.04
N ARG A 214 3.39 -14.33 9.08
CA ARG A 214 2.92 -14.75 10.40
C ARG A 214 1.43 -14.52 10.60
N ASP A 215 0.83 -13.62 9.84
CA ASP A 215 -0.59 -13.28 9.94
C ASP A 215 -1.16 -12.84 8.58
N PHE A 216 -1.36 -13.81 7.68
CA PHE A 216 -1.80 -13.55 6.33
C PHE A 216 -3.18 -12.89 6.27
N LYS A 217 -4.13 -13.34 7.10
CA LYS A 217 -5.54 -12.89 7.08
C LYS A 217 -5.82 -11.68 7.97
N GLU A 218 -4.78 -11.06 8.58
CA GLU A 218 -4.93 -9.89 9.46
C GLU A 218 -5.82 -10.16 10.68
N SER A 219 -5.51 -11.22 11.38
CA SER A 219 -6.23 -11.60 12.60
C SER A 219 -5.84 -10.73 13.81
N LYS A 220 -4.57 -10.30 13.92
CA LYS A 220 -4.08 -9.40 14.98
C LYS A 220 -2.71 -8.79 14.67
N LEU A 221 -1.68 -9.63 14.43
CA LEU A 221 -0.29 -9.15 14.27
C LEU A 221 -0.17 -8.18 13.10
N ARG A 222 -0.84 -8.48 11.98
CA ARG A 222 -0.77 -7.66 10.77
C ARG A 222 -1.34 -6.24 10.97
N GLU A 223 -2.13 -6.02 12.02
CA GLU A 223 -2.63 -4.69 12.36
C GLU A 223 -1.51 -3.68 12.66
N ILE A 224 -0.29 -4.13 13.05
CA ILE A 224 0.84 -3.22 13.27
C ILE A 224 1.19 -2.40 12.02
N LEU A 225 0.90 -2.93 10.84
CA LEU A 225 1.05 -2.22 9.56
C LEU A 225 0.09 -1.01 9.45
N ASN A 226 -0.95 -0.96 10.29
CA ASN A 226 -1.90 0.15 10.35
C ASN A 226 -1.43 1.29 11.28
N TYR A 227 -0.15 1.32 11.68
CA TYR A 227 0.43 2.47 12.38
C TYR A 227 0.20 3.76 11.59
N GLY A 228 -0.47 4.73 12.20
CA GLY A 228 -0.89 5.98 11.54
C GLY A 228 -2.18 5.88 10.70
N HIS A 229 -2.60 4.69 10.30
CA HIS A 229 -3.71 4.52 9.36
C HIS A 229 -5.08 4.83 9.95
N THR A 230 -5.31 4.58 11.23
CA THR A 230 -6.63 4.80 11.86
C THR A 230 -7.09 6.25 11.68
N LEU A 231 -6.24 7.23 12.03
CA LEU A 231 -6.54 8.64 11.77
C LEU A 231 -6.33 8.99 10.29
N GLY A 232 -5.33 8.43 9.63
CA GLY A 232 -5.03 8.67 8.21
C GLY A 232 -6.25 8.40 7.30
N HIS A 233 -6.92 7.28 7.45
CA HIS A 233 -8.13 6.95 6.67
C HIS A 233 -9.29 7.94 6.96
N ALA A 234 -9.45 8.37 8.21
CA ALA A 234 -10.43 9.40 8.54
C ALA A 234 -10.12 10.73 7.84
N ILE A 235 -8.83 11.11 7.76
CA ILE A 235 -8.36 12.30 7.05
C ILE A 235 -8.56 12.14 5.53
N GLU A 236 -8.23 10.98 4.94
CA GLU A 236 -8.51 10.73 3.52
C GLU A 236 -9.99 10.98 3.18
N LYS A 237 -10.89 10.41 3.99
CA LYS A 237 -12.32 10.54 3.81
C LYS A 237 -12.81 11.98 4.03
N GLU A 238 -12.35 12.65 5.08
CA GLU A 238 -12.71 14.04 5.41
C GLU A 238 -12.25 15.02 4.32
N SER A 239 -11.05 14.80 3.76
CA SER A 239 -10.50 15.61 2.66
C SER A 239 -11.16 15.35 1.31
N GLY A 240 -12.09 14.41 1.21
CA GLY A 240 -12.65 13.95 -0.06
C GLY A 240 -11.59 13.32 -0.96
N TYR A 241 -10.61 12.62 -0.36
CA TYR A 241 -9.49 11.96 -1.05
C TYR A 241 -8.57 12.91 -1.85
N LYS A 242 -8.51 14.18 -1.46
CA LYS A 242 -7.60 15.18 -2.05
C LYS A 242 -6.15 14.99 -1.61
N LEU A 243 -5.96 14.47 -0.41
CA LEU A 243 -4.65 14.03 0.07
C LEU A 243 -4.29 12.66 -0.52
N ARG A 244 -3.02 12.47 -0.85
CA ARG A 244 -2.48 11.15 -1.13
C ARG A 244 -2.53 10.29 0.12
N HIS A 245 -2.64 8.98 -0.03
CA HIS A 245 -2.66 8.04 1.09
C HIS A 245 -1.50 8.28 2.07
N GLY A 246 -0.26 8.32 1.58
CA GLY A 246 0.90 8.55 2.43
C GLY A 246 0.93 9.93 3.11
N GLU A 247 0.33 10.96 2.50
CA GLU A 247 0.18 12.28 3.14
C GLU A 247 -0.75 12.19 4.36
N ALA A 248 -1.85 11.47 4.25
CA ALA A 248 -2.77 11.26 5.36
C ALA A 248 -2.18 10.34 6.44
N VAL A 249 -1.48 9.27 6.04
CA VAL A 249 -0.78 8.35 6.95
C VAL A 249 0.35 9.07 7.70
N SER A 250 1.05 9.99 7.06
CA SER A 250 2.07 10.84 7.69
C SER A 250 1.51 11.60 8.90
N ILE A 251 0.41 12.32 8.72
CA ILE A 251 -0.29 13.02 9.80
C ILE A 251 -0.72 12.02 10.88
N GLY A 252 -1.28 10.90 10.46
CA GLY A 252 -1.72 9.83 11.36
C GLY A 252 -0.58 9.19 12.16
N MET A 253 0.64 9.09 11.61
CA MET A 253 1.82 8.60 12.33
C MET A 253 2.25 9.58 13.42
N VAL A 254 2.26 10.89 13.14
CA VAL A 254 2.56 11.89 14.18
C VAL A 254 1.53 11.84 15.29
N PHE A 255 0.24 11.72 14.94
CA PHE A 255 -0.81 11.53 15.94
C PHE A 255 -0.60 10.26 16.77
N ALA A 256 -0.27 9.13 16.13
CA ALA A 256 -0.03 7.86 16.83
C ALA A 256 1.22 7.91 17.72
N ALA A 257 2.25 8.67 17.33
CA ALA A 257 3.43 8.91 18.16
C ALA A 257 3.10 9.79 19.38
N GLU A 258 2.32 10.86 19.22
CA GLU A 258 1.82 11.70 20.34
C GLU A 258 0.93 10.89 21.28
N LEU A 259 0.04 10.05 20.73
CA LEU A 259 -0.79 9.15 21.52
C LEU A 259 0.06 8.15 22.31
N SER A 260 1.11 7.64 21.69
CA SER A 260 2.07 6.74 22.32
C SER A 260 2.85 7.43 23.45
N SER A 261 3.20 8.71 23.28
CA SER A 261 3.83 9.51 24.34
C SER A 261 2.89 9.72 25.52
N GLU A 262 1.62 10.04 25.26
CA GLU A 262 0.59 10.29 26.31
C GLU A 262 0.23 9.01 27.08
N LEU A 263 0.07 7.87 26.39
CA LEU A 263 -0.48 6.65 27.00
C LEU A 263 0.56 5.59 27.37
N ALA A 264 1.74 5.60 26.74
CA ALA A 264 2.76 4.57 26.93
C ALA A 264 4.16 5.12 27.23
N GLY A 265 4.30 6.43 27.42
CA GLY A 265 5.56 7.06 27.79
C GLY A 265 6.62 7.01 26.67
N LEU A 266 6.21 7.04 25.39
CA LEU A 266 7.15 7.16 24.28
C LEU A 266 7.97 8.45 24.46
N ASN A 267 9.31 8.34 24.34
CA ASN A 267 10.20 9.48 24.46
C ASN A 267 9.84 10.56 23.43
N LYS A 268 9.88 11.82 23.85
CA LYS A 268 9.61 12.99 22.98
C LYS A 268 10.58 13.06 21.81
N ASP A 269 11.85 12.70 21.99
CA ASP A 269 12.83 12.67 20.91
C ASP A 269 12.38 11.75 19.75
N VAL A 270 11.68 10.64 20.07
CA VAL A 270 11.12 9.75 19.05
C VAL A 270 9.92 10.38 18.36
N VAL A 271 9.09 11.14 19.08
CA VAL A 271 7.98 11.92 18.49
C VAL A 271 8.52 12.99 17.54
N ASP A 272 9.58 13.69 17.96
CA ASP A 272 10.20 14.75 17.15
C ASP A 272 10.90 14.14 15.92
N LEU A 273 11.53 12.98 16.06
CA LEU A 273 12.08 12.23 14.93
C LEU A 273 11.02 11.87 13.87
N HIS A 274 9.78 11.54 14.28
CA HIS A 274 8.68 11.35 13.31
C HIS A 274 8.46 12.62 12.50
N ARG A 275 8.36 13.78 13.18
CA ARG A 275 8.12 15.06 12.51
C ARG A 275 9.26 15.44 11.57
N GLU A 276 10.50 15.25 12.02
CA GLU A 276 11.69 15.53 11.24
C GLU A 276 11.72 14.70 9.96
N LEU A 277 11.68 13.36 10.08
CA LEU A 277 11.77 12.47 8.94
C LEU A 277 10.64 12.71 7.92
N LEU A 278 9.41 12.92 8.38
CA LEU A 278 8.29 13.17 7.48
C LEU A 278 8.42 14.52 6.77
N ARG A 279 8.90 15.57 7.45
CA ARG A 279 9.15 16.88 6.84
C ARG A 279 10.25 16.83 5.78
N ASN A 280 11.33 16.05 6.00
CA ASN A 280 12.43 15.89 5.04
C ASN A 280 11.91 15.38 3.68
N PHE A 281 10.80 14.65 3.67
CA PHE A 281 10.11 14.22 2.46
C PHE A 281 8.93 15.13 2.07
N SER A 282 8.85 16.35 2.58
CA SER A 282 7.74 17.29 2.30
C SER A 282 6.35 16.72 2.61
N LEU A 283 6.27 15.77 3.55
CA LEU A 283 5.00 15.18 3.99
C LEU A 283 4.34 16.07 5.06
N PRO A 284 3.02 16.22 5.04
CA PRO A 284 2.30 16.98 6.05
C PRO A 284 2.34 16.25 7.39
N ILE A 285 2.52 17.00 8.47
CA ILE A 285 2.58 16.49 9.85
C ILE A 285 1.49 17.05 10.75
N ASN A 286 0.65 17.93 10.19
CA ASN A 286 -0.43 18.61 10.90
C ASN A 286 -1.73 18.55 10.08
N TYR A 287 -2.86 18.72 10.76
CA TYR A 287 -4.16 18.88 10.11
C TYR A 287 -4.99 19.99 10.77
N ALA A 288 -6.02 20.47 10.04
CA ALA A 288 -6.80 21.62 10.53
C ALA A 288 -7.61 21.29 11.81
N GLY A 289 -7.40 22.05 12.90
CA GLY A 289 -8.02 21.82 14.20
C GLY A 289 -9.55 21.78 14.16
N LYS A 290 -10.18 22.69 13.38
CA LYS A 290 -11.64 22.75 13.18
C LYS A 290 -12.25 21.49 12.54
N LYS A 291 -11.44 20.57 12.03
CA LYS A 291 -11.89 19.33 11.39
C LYS A 291 -12.09 18.17 12.37
N TRP A 292 -11.63 18.29 13.62
CA TRP A 292 -11.72 17.23 14.62
C TRP A 292 -13.11 16.60 14.77
N PRO A 293 -14.22 17.36 14.87
CA PRO A 293 -15.54 16.76 15.03
C PRO A 293 -15.93 15.82 13.88
N ARG A 294 -15.56 16.19 12.63
CA ARG A 294 -15.80 15.35 11.45
C ARG A 294 -14.92 14.10 11.43
N LEU A 295 -13.65 14.26 11.81
CA LEU A 295 -12.72 13.12 11.92
C LEU A 295 -13.21 12.12 12.97
N LEU A 296 -13.66 12.60 14.12
CA LEU A 296 -14.23 11.76 15.19
C LEU A 296 -15.48 10.99 14.70
N THR A 297 -16.33 11.64 13.89
CA THR A 297 -17.47 10.98 13.26
C THR A 297 -17.02 9.85 12.34
N HIS A 298 -15.98 10.07 11.49
CA HIS A 298 -15.47 9.02 10.61
C HIS A 298 -14.84 7.86 11.38
N LEU A 299 -14.08 8.14 12.44
CA LEU A 299 -13.48 7.13 13.32
C LEU A 299 -14.54 6.24 13.98
N THR A 300 -15.65 6.85 14.45
CA THR A 300 -16.73 6.13 15.13
C THR A 300 -17.65 5.37 14.17
N GLN A 301 -17.83 5.86 12.95
CA GLN A 301 -18.58 5.14 11.90
C GLN A 301 -17.86 3.87 11.46
N ASP A 302 -16.54 3.91 11.27
CA ASP A 302 -15.74 2.73 10.90
C ASP A 302 -15.83 1.63 11.97
N LYS A 303 -15.87 2.02 13.26
CA LYS A 303 -16.14 1.12 14.39
C LYS A 303 -17.48 0.39 14.25
N LYS A 304 -18.55 1.10 13.89
CA LYS A 304 -19.91 0.51 13.76
C LYS A 304 -19.99 -0.49 12.62
N VAL A 305 -19.35 -0.18 11.49
CA VAL A 305 -19.37 -1.04 10.30
C VAL A 305 -18.57 -2.33 10.53
N LYS A 306 -17.42 -2.25 11.20
CA LYS A 306 -16.56 -3.42 11.45
C LYS A 306 -16.97 -4.25 12.67
N GLY A 307 -17.94 -3.81 13.48
CA GLY A 307 -18.35 -4.49 14.71
C GLY A 307 -17.23 -4.62 15.76
N SER A 308 -16.13 -3.85 15.60
CA SER A 308 -14.93 -3.93 16.41
C SER A 308 -14.74 -2.68 17.28
N ARG A 309 -13.95 -2.79 18.34
CA ARG A 309 -13.54 -1.61 19.14
C ARG A 309 -12.64 -0.69 18.32
N LEU A 310 -12.73 0.64 18.55
CA LEU A 310 -11.80 1.60 17.97
C LEU A 310 -10.40 1.31 18.51
N ARG A 311 -9.50 0.93 17.62
CA ARG A 311 -8.14 0.51 17.97
C ARG A 311 -7.14 1.40 17.26
N PHE A 312 -6.16 1.89 18.01
CA PHE A 312 -5.00 2.60 17.47
C PHE A 312 -3.75 1.76 17.66
N ILE A 313 -2.92 1.73 16.64
CA ILE A 313 -1.58 1.16 16.75
C ILE A 313 -0.65 2.29 17.19
N GLY A 314 0.07 2.07 18.27
CA GLY A 314 1.15 2.92 18.77
C GLY A 314 2.47 2.18 18.81
N ILE A 315 3.50 2.82 19.38
CA ILE A 315 4.79 2.21 19.67
C ILE A 315 5.24 2.56 21.09
N ARG A 316 5.77 1.62 21.83
CA ARG A 316 6.38 1.88 23.15
C ARG A 316 7.82 2.40 23.01
N LYS A 317 8.51 1.96 21.96
CA LYS A 317 9.78 2.43 21.43
C LYS A 317 9.91 1.98 19.98
N ILE A 318 10.86 2.48 19.24
CA ILE A 318 11.11 2.07 17.86
C ILE A 318 11.23 0.53 17.80
N GLY A 319 10.51 -0.10 16.87
CA GLY A 319 10.44 -1.55 16.69
C GLY A 319 9.58 -2.31 17.71
N LYS A 320 8.84 -1.61 18.58
CA LYS A 320 7.97 -2.23 19.58
C LYS A 320 6.53 -1.69 19.49
N PRO A 321 5.75 -2.13 18.51
CA PRO A 321 4.36 -1.73 18.36
C PRO A 321 3.50 -2.24 19.53
N ILE A 322 2.47 -1.45 19.86
CA ILE A 322 1.46 -1.73 20.89
C ILE A 322 0.07 -1.37 20.36
N TRP A 323 -0.96 -1.92 20.98
CA TRP A 323 -2.36 -1.64 20.65
C TRP A 323 -2.99 -0.81 21.76
N PHE A 324 -3.64 0.28 21.39
CA PHE A 324 -4.47 1.07 22.28
C PHE A 324 -5.93 0.76 21.98
N GLU A 325 -6.62 0.19 22.92
CA GLU A 325 -8.05 -0.08 22.89
C GLU A 325 -8.78 0.84 23.84
N ASP A 326 -10.02 1.19 23.52
CA ASP A 326 -10.93 1.96 24.40
C ASP A 326 -10.37 3.35 24.83
N VAL A 327 -9.56 3.99 23.98
CA VAL A 327 -9.10 5.36 24.21
C VAL A 327 -10.30 6.31 24.20
N SER A 328 -10.44 7.11 25.24
CA SER A 328 -11.56 8.06 25.36
C SER A 328 -11.49 9.16 24.31
N THR A 329 -12.65 9.66 23.89
CA THR A 329 -12.73 10.77 22.92
C THR A 329 -12.06 12.04 23.42
N GLY A 330 -12.05 12.27 24.75
CA GLY A 330 -11.35 13.39 25.36
C GLY A 330 -9.83 13.27 25.24
N GLN A 331 -9.27 12.06 25.47
CA GLN A 331 -7.84 11.81 25.27
C GLN A 331 -7.44 11.99 23.80
N LEU A 332 -8.25 11.45 22.88
CA LEU A 332 -8.01 11.62 21.45
C LEU A 332 -8.03 13.10 21.03
N ALA A 333 -8.98 13.89 21.55
CA ALA A 333 -9.07 15.32 21.30
C ALA A 333 -7.83 16.07 21.81
N LYS A 334 -7.41 15.82 23.05
CA LYS A 334 -6.21 16.41 23.66
C LYS A 334 -4.94 16.10 22.83
N VAL A 335 -4.81 14.87 22.35
CA VAL A 335 -3.68 14.49 21.50
C VAL A 335 -3.79 15.15 20.12
N TYR A 336 -5.00 15.25 19.57
CA TYR A 336 -5.20 15.90 18.27
C TYR A 336 -4.80 17.40 18.29
N GLU A 337 -5.01 18.11 19.39
CA GLU A 337 -4.59 19.51 19.58
C GLU A 337 -3.08 19.70 19.32
N ARG A 338 -2.25 18.70 19.61
CA ARG A 338 -0.78 18.75 19.39
C ARG A 338 -0.39 18.68 17.91
N ILE A 339 -1.28 18.24 17.05
CA ILE A 339 -1.09 18.16 15.60
C ILE A 339 -2.02 19.12 14.84
N ALA A 340 -2.84 19.87 15.57
CA ALA A 340 -3.76 20.85 14.99
C ALA A 340 -3.00 22.10 14.49
N LYS A 341 -3.52 22.68 13.38
CA LYS A 341 -3.11 24.00 12.88
C LYS A 341 -4.33 24.90 12.81
#